data_09cad55fce4d2b2a605913f80e32ba4f
#
_entry.id   09cad55fce4d2b2a605913f80e32ba4f
#
_cell.length_a   1.000
_cell.length_b   1.000
_cell.length_c   1.000
_cell.angle_alpha   90.00
_cell.angle_beta   90.00
_cell.angle_gamma   90.00
#
_symmetry.space_group_name_H-M   'P 1'
#
loop_
_entity.id
_entity.type
_entity.pdbx_description
1 polymer ?
#
loop_
_entity_poly.entity_id
_entity_poly.type
_entity_poly.pdbx_seq_one_letter_code
_entity_poly.pdbx_strand_id
1 'polypeptide(L)'
;MVLIYMMNICNIFCFCACRGLGKTYLTSVFCCVRAILYPGSKIILASGNKKQAGNVITEKIVELKRQSPALAREIKEIKTQHDNICCIFKNGSIIKVTTSGDSSRGARGNVLVADEFRLIKEKDINFVLKQFLTAPRKPPFMEKEEYKNYPLESNKELYLSSAWLKSHWSWNKFETTVKNMCEGKSAFCCNIPYICSLDHNLLLKEKIEEDKAQIGQVAYDMEYCCLWWGESENSYFKSDEINNCRVLNTAFYPMTVSDYRDEKEKEKKRKQMPKMKGEIRIMGIDVAVMGGKNNDNSIYTLMRLIPNVNGFTREVVHMESYNGLDVEEQAMRIKRLFFEFKCDKIIIDYNGTGFAVLNELMKDTYDKIADAHYPSFAIYERNTKENELDVEMGKGGLPVIYAIKPTETSNNNCCVWLKNAFASRKIRLLIDESEKRTDYTKDKKFFTDPEYSALQIAPFIQTSQFVFETLNLVYEVRDKGNIAVREQGRNRKDRYSSLSYANYLAELIENEKYKKGKKRKSKFMFFYN
;
A
#
# COMPACT_ATOMS: atom_id res chain seq x y z
N MET A 1 28.25 16.83 5.16
CA MET A 1 28.50 18.03 6.03
C MET A 1 27.30 18.95 6.06
N VAL A 2 26.76 19.44 4.92
CA VAL A 2 25.62 20.38 4.88
C VAL A 2 24.41 19.89 5.67
N LEU A 3 23.97 18.65 5.49
CA LEU A 3 22.80 18.10 6.22
C LEU A 3 23.01 18.11 7.73
N ILE A 4 24.18 17.66 8.23
CA ILE A 4 24.50 17.68 9.67
C ILE A 4 24.51 19.12 10.22
N TYR A 5 25.03 20.06 9.44
CA TYR A 5 25.01 21.48 9.80
C TYR A 5 23.55 21.97 9.91
N MET A 6 22.73 21.74 8.89
CA MET A 6 21.31 22.14 8.90
C MET A 6 20.49 21.48 10.02
N MET A 7 20.74 20.20 10.33
CA MET A 7 20.17 19.52 11.50
C MET A 7 20.49 20.23 12.82
N ASN A 8 21.67 20.85 12.92
CA ASN A 8 22.08 21.56 14.15
C ASN A 8 21.54 22.97 14.24
N ILE A 9 21.40 23.72 13.15
CA ILE A 9 20.94 25.10 13.19
C ILE A 9 19.42 25.26 13.10
N CYS A 10 18.71 24.41 12.35
CA CYS A 10 17.26 24.50 12.22
C CYS A 10 16.51 23.86 13.39
N ASN A 11 15.35 24.43 13.75
CA ASN A 11 14.47 23.87 14.78
C ASN A 11 13.64 22.71 14.23
N ILE A 12 13.24 22.77 12.95
CA ILE A 12 12.53 21.71 12.25
C ILE A 12 13.37 21.27 11.05
N PHE A 13 13.68 19.99 10.97
CA PHE A 13 14.40 19.39 9.86
C PHE A 13 13.57 18.23 9.30
N CYS A 14 13.22 18.26 8.01
CA CYS A 14 12.49 17.19 7.34
C CYS A 14 13.31 16.66 6.16
N PHE A 15 13.65 15.38 6.21
CA PHE A 15 14.51 14.72 5.25
C PHE A 15 13.81 13.55 4.58
N CYS A 16 13.39 13.75 3.35
CA CYS A 16 12.93 12.71 2.46
C CYS A 16 14.13 12.20 1.65
N ALA A 17 14.46 10.92 1.78
CA ALA A 17 15.62 10.36 1.11
C ALA A 17 15.39 8.91 0.67
N CYS A 18 16.04 8.52 -0.42
CA CYS A 18 15.92 7.20 -0.98
C CYS A 18 16.36 6.10 0.00
N ARG A 19 15.88 4.90 -0.24
CA ARG A 19 16.37 3.70 0.43
C ARG A 19 17.87 3.52 0.14
N GLY A 20 18.64 3.18 1.18
CA GLY A 20 20.09 2.94 1.04
C GLY A 20 20.96 4.19 1.03
N LEU A 21 20.42 5.43 1.08
CA LEU A 21 21.23 6.66 1.18
C LEU A 21 22.00 6.80 2.51
N GLY A 22 21.72 5.97 3.49
CA GLY A 22 22.38 6.07 4.79
C GLY A 22 21.71 7.01 5.80
N LYS A 23 20.36 7.20 5.71
CA LYS A 23 19.58 8.02 6.68
C LYS A 23 19.95 7.71 8.13
N THR A 24 19.91 6.45 8.53
CA THR A 24 20.21 5.99 9.90
C THR A 24 21.66 6.27 10.31
N TYR A 25 22.61 6.12 9.37
CA TYR A 25 24.02 6.48 9.61
C TYR A 25 24.18 7.99 9.84
N LEU A 26 23.61 8.81 8.96
CA LEU A 26 23.62 10.27 9.10
C LEU A 26 23.01 10.71 10.44
N THR A 27 21.89 10.09 10.84
CA THR A 27 21.24 10.32 12.13
C THR A 27 22.18 10.00 13.30
N SER A 28 22.90 8.87 13.24
CA SER A 28 23.82 8.47 14.29
C SER A 28 25.00 9.45 14.45
N VAL A 29 25.55 9.91 13.32
CA VAL A 29 26.61 10.93 13.32
C VAL A 29 26.08 12.25 13.90
N PHE A 30 24.91 12.73 13.44
CA PHE A 30 24.27 13.93 14.00
C PHE A 30 24.07 13.81 15.51
N CYS A 31 23.53 12.69 15.99
CA CYS A 31 23.29 12.49 17.43
C CYS A 31 24.59 12.55 18.24
N CYS A 32 25.68 11.93 17.76
CA CYS A 32 26.99 11.98 18.41
C CYS A 32 27.58 13.40 18.42
N VAL A 33 27.58 14.07 17.26
CA VAL A 33 28.08 15.46 17.14
C VAL A 33 27.29 16.39 18.05
N ARG A 34 25.96 16.28 18.04
CA ARG A 34 25.08 17.07 18.88
C ARG A 34 25.33 16.82 20.38
N ALA A 35 25.46 15.56 20.78
CA ALA A 35 25.70 15.19 22.16
C ALA A 35 27.06 15.73 22.68
N ILE A 36 28.10 15.76 21.83
CA ILE A 36 29.45 16.24 22.20
C ILE A 36 29.50 17.76 22.26
N LEU A 37 29.06 18.42 21.17
CA LEU A 37 29.22 19.87 21.02
C LEU A 37 28.22 20.69 21.85
N TYR A 38 27.11 20.07 22.28
CA TYR A 38 26.05 20.71 23.03
C TYR A 38 25.81 19.98 24.37
N PRO A 39 26.62 20.24 25.42
CA PRO A 39 26.54 19.54 26.70
C PRO A 39 25.13 19.54 27.30
N GLY A 40 24.73 18.43 27.93
CA GLY A 40 23.40 18.28 28.52
C GLY A 40 22.29 18.04 27.48
N SER A 41 22.63 17.73 26.23
CA SER A 41 21.64 17.38 25.20
C SER A 41 20.92 16.08 25.55
N LYS A 42 19.59 16.10 25.48
CA LYS A 42 18.72 14.93 25.68
C LYS A 42 18.02 14.60 24.36
N ILE A 43 18.59 13.65 23.61
CA ILE A 43 18.14 13.28 22.28
C ILE A 43 17.24 12.06 22.40
N ILE A 44 16.00 12.17 21.93
CA ILE A 44 15.02 11.10 21.90
C ILE A 44 14.93 10.54 20.47
N LEU A 45 15.18 9.25 20.35
CA LEU A 45 15.02 8.50 19.09
C LEU A 45 13.70 7.76 19.10
N ALA A 46 12.88 7.96 18.09
CA ALA A 46 11.61 7.26 17.90
C ALA A 46 11.50 6.73 16.45
N SER A 47 10.83 5.60 16.28
CA SER A 47 10.47 5.03 14.98
C SER A 47 9.15 4.26 15.15
N GLY A 48 8.56 3.79 14.05
CA GLY A 48 7.38 2.91 14.09
C GLY A 48 7.60 1.63 14.89
N ASN A 49 8.86 1.19 15.03
CA ASN A 49 9.25 0.01 15.83
C ASN A 49 10.45 0.36 16.72
N LYS A 50 10.39 -0.02 18.01
CA LYS A 50 11.46 0.19 18.99
C LYS A 50 12.79 -0.42 18.56
N LYS A 51 12.78 -1.61 17.96
CA LYS A 51 13.99 -2.28 17.47
C LYS A 51 14.68 -1.43 16.39
N GLN A 52 13.89 -0.88 15.46
CA GLN A 52 14.43 -0.03 14.39
C GLN A 52 15.06 1.27 14.95
N ALA A 53 14.38 1.96 15.87
CA ALA A 53 14.96 3.10 16.56
C ALA A 53 16.22 2.71 17.36
N GLY A 54 16.23 1.50 17.93
CA GLY A 54 17.37 0.95 18.67
C GLY A 54 18.62 0.74 17.83
N ASN A 55 18.47 0.36 16.54
CA ASN A 55 19.59 0.10 15.63
C ASN A 55 20.53 1.31 15.47
N VAL A 56 20.01 2.52 15.62
CA VAL A 56 20.83 3.74 15.63
C VAL A 56 21.91 3.64 16.71
N ILE A 57 21.60 3.14 17.89
CA ILE A 57 22.54 3.01 19.03
C ILE A 57 23.28 1.68 18.96
N THR A 58 22.55 0.56 18.87
CA THR A 58 23.10 -0.80 19.02
C THR A 58 23.99 -1.22 17.87
N GLU A 59 23.78 -0.68 16.68
CA GLU A 59 24.59 -0.96 15.51
C GLU A 59 25.49 0.23 15.17
N LYS A 60 24.88 1.38 14.83
CA LYS A 60 25.62 2.49 14.21
C LYS A 60 26.50 3.27 15.20
N ILE A 61 26.00 3.64 16.39
CA ILE A 61 26.83 4.34 17.38
C ILE A 61 27.90 3.41 17.94
N VAL A 62 27.60 2.13 18.14
CA VAL A 62 28.60 1.13 18.57
C VAL A 62 29.70 0.98 17.52
N GLU A 63 29.34 0.93 16.24
CA GLU A 63 30.30 0.88 15.13
C GLU A 63 31.18 2.16 15.08
N LEU A 64 30.56 3.35 15.13
CA LEU A 64 31.25 4.63 15.16
C LEU A 64 32.22 4.73 16.34
N LYS A 65 31.81 4.28 17.53
CA LYS A 65 32.67 4.22 18.72
C LYS A 65 33.90 3.36 18.49
N ARG A 66 33.75 2.22 17.81
CA ARG A 66 34.87 1.31 17.50
C ARG A 66 35.85 1.94 16.50
N GLN A 67 35.31 2.69 15.51
CA GLN A 67 36.11 3.32 14.45
C GLN A 67 36.79 4.64 14.89
N SER A 68 36.24 5.33 15.89
CA SER A 68 36.72 6.64 16.34
C SER A 68 37.14 6.63 17.81
N PRO A 69 38.46 6.58 18.12
CA PRO A 69 38.96 6.69 19.48
C PRO A 69 38.56 8.01 20.17
N ALA A 70 38.40 9.08 19.41
CA ALA A 70 37.92 10.37 19.92
C ALA A 70 36.50 10.25 20.45
N LEU A 71 35.59 9.68 19.65
CA LEU A 71 34.20 9.41 20.08
C LEU A 71 34.15 8.45 21.28
N ALA A 72 34.98 7.40 21.27
CA ALA A 72 35.04 6.45 22.37
C ALA A 72 35.39 7.11 23.71
N ARG A 73 36.26 8.15 23.73
CA ARG A 73 36.64 8.91 24.92
C ARG A 73 35.50 9.74 25.49
N GLU A 74 34.58 10.24 24.63
CA GLU A 74 33.43 11.05 25.05
C GLU A 74 32.27 10.22 25.60
N ILE A 75 32.12 8.97 25.15
CA ILE A 75 31.05 8.07 25.62
C ILE A 75 31.41 7.50 26.99
N LYS A 76 30.49 7.70 27.97
CA LYS A 76 30.59 7.13 29.30
C LYS A 76 30.09 5.68 29.31
N GLU A 77 28.91 5.43 28.73
CA GLU A 77 28.25 4.13 28.78
C GLU A 77 27.27 3.95 27.60
N ILE A 78 27.13 2.73 27.07
CA ILE A 78 26.07 2.35 26.14
C ILE A 78 25.30 1.18 26.76
N LYS A 79 23.98 1.36 26.93
CA LYS A 79 23.04 0.32 27.38
C LYS A 79 22.26 -0.22 26.20
N THR A 80 22.23 -1.55 26.06
CA THR A 80 21.56 -2.24 24.93
C THR A 80 20.43 -3.15 25.38
N GLN A 81 20.05 -3.10 26.67
CA GLN A 81 18.93 -3.88 27.20
C GLN A 81 17.62 -3.45 26.55
N HIS A 82 16.77 -4.43 26.21
CA HIS A 82 15.54 -4.21 25.44
C HIS A 82 14.67 -3.05 25.96
N ASP A 83 14.58 -2.87 27.28
CA ASP A 83 13.76 -1.81 27.87
C ASP A 83 14.50 -0.49 28.12
N ASN A 84 15.81 -0.48 28.01
CA ASN A 84 16.63 0.69 28.26
C ASN A 84 17.81 0.78 27.28
N ILE A 85 17.50 1.15 26.04
CA ILE A 85 18.52 1.38 25.00
C ILE A 85 18.90 2.86 25.05
N CYS A 86 20.14 3.15 25.46
CA CYS A 86 20.64 4.52 25.52
C CYS A 86 22.18 4.59 25.40
N CYS A 87 22.66 5.77 24.96
CA CYS A 87 24.07 6.13 24.97
C CYS A 87 24.26 7.36 25.85
N ILE A 88 25.12 7.27 26.88
CA ILE A 88 25.38 8.31 27.85
C ILE A 88 26.77 8.87 27.61
N PHE A 89 26.89 10.19 27.55
CA PHE A 89 28.14 10.91 27.34
C PHE A 89 28.67 11.46 28.68
N LYS A 90 29.98 11.68 28.75
CA LYS A 90 30.64 12.21 29.97
C LYS A 90 30.20 13.65 30.32
N ASN A 91 29.80 14.45 29.32
CA ASN A 91 29.31 15.82 29.48
C ASN A 91 27.83 15.93 29.89
N GLY A 92 27.19 14.80 30.30
CA GLY A 92 25.81 14.75 30.75
C GLY A 92 24.79 14.64 29.62
N SER A 93 25.22 14.60 28.36
CA SER A 93 24.31 14.34 27.23
C SER A 93 23.88 12.89 27.18
N ILE A 94 22.67 12.65 26.71
CA ILE A 94 22.10 11.30 26.56
C ILE A 94 21.34 11.16 25.24
N ILE A 95 21.53 10.05 24.55
CA ILE A 95 20.73 9.60 23.42
C ILE A 95 19.91 8.41 23.90
N LYS A 96 18.59 8.49 23.84
CA LYS A 96 17.68 7.45 24.36
C LYS A 96 16.63 7.07 23.34
N VAL A 97 16.39 5.75 23.21
CA VAL A 97 15.29 5.21 22.41
C VAL A 97 14.00 5.23 23.21
N THR A 98 12.92 5.65 22.57
CA THR A 98 11.57 5.59 23.16
C THR A 98 10.59 4.92 22.21
N THR A 99 9.51 4.41 22.77
CA THR A 99 8.35 3.94 21.99
C THR A 99 7.37 5.09 21.78
N SER A 100 6.56 4.99 20.73
CA SER A 100 5.48 5.95 20.46
C SER A 100 4.24 5.74 21.33
N GLY A 101 4.23 4.76 22.26
CA GLY A 101 3.09 4.41 23.10
C GLY A 101 2.98 5.21 24.39
N ASP A 102 1.82 5.13 25.05
CA ASP A 102 1.49 5.83 26.31
C ASP A 102 2.42 5.50 27.49
N SER A 103 3.07 4.34 27.47
CA SER A 103 4.06 3.94 28.48
C SER A 103 5.31 4.81 28.51
N SER A 104 5.52 5.66 27.52
CA SER A 104 6.68 6.56 27.41
C SER A 104 6.42 7.95 28.00
N ARG A 105 5.22 8.22 28.52
CA ARG A 105 4.89 9.50 29.15
C ARG A 105 5.80 9.78 30.34
N GLY A 106 6.43 10.95 30.36
CA GLY A 106 7.36 11.37 31.41
C GLY A 106 8.84 11.47 30.96
N ALA A 107 9.19 10.97 29.79
CA ALA A 107 10.50 11.25 29.19
C ALA A 107 10.62 12.76 28.88
N ARG A 108 11.81 13.34 29.08
CA ARG A 108 12.10 14.74 28.70
C ARG A 108 13.29 14.79 27.77
N GLY A 109 13.16 15.53 26.68
CA GLY A 109 14.19 15.75 25.69
C GLY A 109 14.22 17.19 25.19
N ASN A 110 15.25 17.54 24.48
CA ASN A 110 15.37 18.81 23.76
C ASN A 110 15.62 18.62 22.26
N VAL A 111 15.81 17.36 21.84
CA VAL A 111 15.88 16.96 20.43
C VAL A 111 15.04 15.69 20.25
N LEU A 112 14.09 15.74 19.34
CA LEU A 112 13.35 14.58 18.86
C LEU A 112 13.86 14.19 17.47
N VAL A 113 14.18 12.92 17.29
CA VAL A 113 14.51 12.32 15.99
C VAL A 113 13.51 11.23 15.72
N ALA A 114 12.62 11.45 14.74
CA ALA A 114 11.62 10.51 14.27
C ALA A 114 12.14 9.85 12.98
N ASP A 115 12.75 8.67 13.11
CA ASP A 115 13.25 7.88 11.99
C ASP A 115 12.10 7.06 11.39
N GLU A 116 12.03 7.01 10.05
CA GLU A 116 10.90 6.46 9.28
C GLU A 116 9.55 7.00 9.82
N PHE A 117 9.46 8.33 9.99
CA PHE A 117 8.31 8.96 10.64
C PHE A 117 6.96 8.66 9.99
N ARG A 118 6.93 8.29 8.70
CA ARG A 118 5.73 7.82 8.01
C ARG A 118 5.12 6.57 8.65
N LEU A 119 5.90 5.76 9.38
CA LEU A 119 5.43 4.55 10.08
C LEU A 119 4.93 4.84 11.49
N ILE A 120 5.09 6.05 11.99
CA ILE A 120 4.59 6.49 13.30
C ILE A 120 3.21 7.11 13.11
N LYS A 121 2.25 6.81 13.97
CA LYS A 121 0.92 7.43 13.89
C LYS A 121 1.00 8.92 14.23
N GLU A 122 0.28 9.74 13.49
CA GLU A 122 0.28 11.20 13.70
C GLU A 122 -0.07 11.59 15.14
N LYS A 123 -1.07 10.92 15.73
CA LYS A 123 -1.47 11.14 17.12
C LYS A 123 -0.33 10.89 18.11
N ASP A 124 0.51 9.88 17.86
CA ASP A 124 1.63 9.53 18.73
C ASP A 124 2.74 10.59 18.64
N ILE A 125 2.99 11.14 17.44
CA ILE A 125 3.88 12.29 17.26
C ILE A 125 3.36 13.50 18.05
N ASN A 126 2.10 13.89 17.83
CA ASN A 126 1.57 15.14 18.35
C ASN A 126 1.27 15.09 19.86
N PHE A 127 0.76 13.96 20.38
CA PHE A 127 0.28 13.85 21.76
C PHE A 127 1.21 13.10 22.70
N VAL A 128 2.24 12.41 22.18
CA VAL A 128 3.22 11.70 23.01
C VAL A 128 4.63 12.26 22.79
N LEU A 129 5.16 12.14 21.57
CA LEU A 129 6.58 12.42 21.32
C LEU A 129 6.92 13.92 21.43
N LYS A 130 6.08 14.81 20.92
CA LYS A 130 6.30 16.27 21.06
C LYS A 130 6.16 16.75 22.49
N GLN A 131 5.42 16.05 23.34
CA GLN A 131 5.31 16.40 24.76
C GLN A 131 6.64 16.22 25.51
N PHE A 132 7.59 15.44 24.96
CA PHE A 132 8.94 15.33 25.53
C PHE A 132 9.75 16.61 25.38
N LEU A 133 9.43 17.46 24.40
CA LEU A 133 10.13 18.70 24.05
C LEU A 133 9.62 19.90 24.85
N THR A 134 9.24 19.73 26.11
CA THR A 134 8.65 20.81 26.93
C THR A 134 9.67 21.71 27.61
N ALA A 135 10.91 21.23 27.79
CA ALA A 135 11.95 21.99 28.47
C ALA A 135 13.14 22.27 27.54
N PRO A 136 13.59 23.51 27.43
CA PRO A 136 14.80 23.85 26.68
C PRO A 136 16.05 23.28 27.35
N ARG A 137 17.12 23.12 26.58
CA ARG A 137 18.42 22.71 27.09
C ARG A 137 18.97 23.80 28.02
N LYS A 138 19.39 23.42 29.23
CA LYS A 138 20.06 24.28 30.19
C LYS A 138 21.46 23.76 30.47
N PRO A 139 22.47 24.20 29.73
CA PRO A 139 23.84 23.79 29.99
C PRO A 139 24.38 24.44 31.27
N PRO A 140 25.32 23.78 32.01
CA PRO A 140 25.81 24.25 33.30
C PRO A 140 26.41 25.65 33.28
N PHE A 141 26.98 26.12 32.17
CA PHE A 141 27.54 27.45 32.08
C PHE A 141 26.49 28.56 32.26
N MET A 142 25.22 28.32 31.99
CA MET A 142 24.13 29.30 32.17
C MET A 142 23.77 29.54 33.64
N GLU A 143 24.33 28.79 34.57
CA GLU A 143 24.22 29.04 36.00
C GLU A 143 25.13 30.21 36.44
N LYS A 144 26.15 30.58 35.65
CA LYS A 144 27.02 31.70 35.91
C LYS A 144 26.31 33.01 35.60
N GLU A 145 26.58 34.04 36.44
CA GLU A 145 25.93 35.35 36.35
C GLU A 145 26.07 36.01 34.98
N GLU A 146 27.25 35.91 34.37
CA GLU A 146 27.58 36.48 33.05
C GLU A 146 26.75 35.92 31.90
N TYR A 147 26.14 34.70 32.05
CA TYR A 147 25.36 34.01 31.02
C TYR A 147 23.87 33.91 31.35
N LYS A 148 23.38 34.48 32.45
CA LYS A 148 21.96 34.40 32.84
C LYS A 148 20.99 34.92 31.78
N ASN A 149 21.42 35.93 31.02
CA ASN A 149 20.62 36.57 29.97
C ASN A 149 20.85 35.94 28.57
N TYR A 150 21.63 34.85 28.50
CA TYR A 150 21.85 34.18 27.22
C TYR A 150 20.53 33.55 26.69
N PRO A 151 20.20 33.71 25.39
CA PRO A 151 18.97 33.18 24.86
C PRO A 151 18.94 31.65 24.98
N LEU A 152 17.81 31.11 25.45
CA LEU A 152 17.61 29.68 25.51
C LEU A 152 17.48 29.11 24.09
N GLU A 153 18.14 28.00 23.85
CA GLU A 153 18.04 27.30 22.58
C GLU A 153 16.64 26.65 22.43
N SER A 154 16.02 26.86 21.28
CA SER A 154 14.76 26.18 20.94
C SER A 154 14.97 24.66 20.78
N ASN A 155 13.98 23.88 21.18
CA ASN A 155 13.96 22.44 20.98
C ASN A 155 13.90 22.10 19.49
N LYS A 156 14.37 20.90 19.13
CA LYS A 156 14.53 20.47 17.73
C LYS A 156 13.69 19.26 17.41
N GLU A 157 13.11 19.28 16.22
CA GLU A 157 12.34 18.17 15.64
C GLU A 157 12.98 17.74 14.30
N LEU A 158 13.45 16.51 14.22
CA LEU A 158 14.01 15.92 13.01
C LEU A 158 13.12 14.76 12.54
N TYR A 159 12.69 14.82 11.29
CA TYR A 159 11.82 13.85 10.63
C TYR A 159 12.55 13.27 9.42
N LEU A 160 12.81 11.97 9.43
CA LEU A 160 13.51 11.26 8.36
C LEU A 160 12.65 10.12 7.84
N SER A 161 12.49 10.00 6.52
CA SER A 161 11.77 8.89 5.87
C SER A 161 12.06 8.86 4.37
N SER A 162 11.58 7.82 3.69
CA SER A 162 11.33 7.86 2.25
C SER A 162 10.01 8.58 1.96
N ALA A 163 9.74 8.90 0.69
CA ALA A 163 8.45 9.44 0.27
C ALA A 163 7.31 8.42 0.47
N TRP A 164 6.10 8.92 0.54
CA TRP A 164 4.90 8.12 0.74
C TRP A 164 3.71 8.72 -0.02
N LEU A 165 2.49 8.46 0.47
CA LEU A 165 1.26 8.99 -0.11
C LEU A 165 1.04 10.45 0.29
N LYS A 166 0.56 11.28 -0.64
CA LYS A 166 0.12 12.66 -0.36
C LYS A 166 -1.09 12.73 0.56
N SER A 167 -1.93 11.69 0.59
CA SER A 167 -3.04 11.55 1.54
C SER A 167 -2.61 11.24 2.97
N HIS A 168 -1.35 10.86 3.18
CA HIS A 168 -0.82 10.53 4.48
C HIS A 168 -0.33 11.77 5.23
N TRP A 169 -0.47 11.82 6.56
CA TRP A 169 -0.07 12.96 7.39
C TRP A 169 1.40 13.38 7.22
N SER A 170 2.27 12.42 6.84
CA SER A 170 3.69 12.71 6.59
C SER A 170 3.91 13.66 5.41
N TRP A 171 3.03 13.67 4.41
CA TRP A 171 3.02 14.66 3.35
C TRP A 171 2.73 16.07 3.89
N ASN A 172 1.68 16.22 4.69
CA ASN A 172 1.33 17.50 5.30
C ASN A 172 2.47 18.06 6.15
N LYS A 173 3.20 17.18 6.87
CA LYS A 173 4.39 17.58 7.64
C LYS A 173 5.51 18.06 6.72
N PHE A 174 5.78 17.32 5.62
CA PHE A 174 6.77 17.69 4.62
C PHE A 174 6.43 19.03 3.97
N GLU A 175 5.21 19.19 3.44
CA GLU A 175 4.72 20.41 2.79
C GLU A 175 4.75 21.62 3.72
N THR A 176 4.29 21.45 4.97
CA THR A 176 4.34 22.53 5.98
C THR A 176 5.79 22.94 6.29
N THR A 177 6.72 21.97 6.31
CA THR A 177 8.14 22.28 6.53
C THR A 177 8.73 23.04 5.35
N VAL A 178 8.36 22.69 4.11
CA VAL A 178 8.75 23.44 2.91
C VAL A 178 8.22 24.89 2.99
N LYS A 179 6.94 25.08 3.30
CA LYS A 179 6.34 26.42 3.48
C LYS A 179 7.10 27.24 4.52
N ASN A 180 7.35 26.65 5.69
CA ASN A 180 8.11 27.32 6.75
C ASN A 180 9.54 27.72 6.31
N MET A 181 10.22 26.86 5.54
CA MET A 181 11.54 27.14 4.98
C MET A 181 11.47 28.32 3.99
N CYS A 182 10.49 28.34 3.09
CA CYS A 182 10.30 29.44 2.13
C CYS A 182 9.92 30.75 2.80
N GLU A 183 9.25 30.71 3.96
CA GLU A 183 8.92 31.88 4.78
C GLU A 183 10.10 32.36 5.65
N GLY A 184 11.28 31.76 5.55
CA GLY A 184 12.47 32.13 6.32
C GLY A 184 12.42 31.70 7.79
N LYS A 185 11.50 30.82 8.19
CA LYS A 185 11.46 30.26 9.55
C LYS A 185 12.62 29.28 9.76
N SER A 186 12.92 28.97 11.02
CA SER A 186 13.97 28.01 11.39
C SER A 186 13.57 26.57 11.03
N ALA A 187 13.44 26.32 9.74
CA ALA A 187 13.05 25.04 9.15
C ALA A 187 13.92 24.71 7.94
N PHE A 188 14.20 23.43 7.73
CA PHE A 188 14.88 22.95 6.54
C PHE A 188 14.20 21.67 6.04
N CYS A 189 13.98 21.61 4.74
CA CYS A 189 13.41 20.45 4.07
C CYS A 189 14.25 20.09 2.85
N CYS A 190 14.52 18.81 2.66
CA CYS A 190 15.19 18.34 1.44
C CYS A 190 14.68 16.97 1.01
N ASN A 191 14.81 16.73 -0.30
CA ASN A 191 14.43 15.50 -0.96
C ASN A 191 15.62 15.00 -1.79
N ILE A 192 16.15 13.80 -1.50
CA ILE A 192 17.35 13.27 -2.15
C ILE A 192 17.04 11.88 -2.76
N PRO A 193 16.89 11.82 -4.10
CA PRO A 193 16.64 10.57 -4.82
C PRO A 193 17.90 9.70 -4.96
N TYR A 194 17.72 8.47 -5.43
CA TYR A 194 18.75 7.44 -5.56
C TYR A 194 19.95 7.81 -6.45
N ILE A 195 19.79 8.78 -7.36
CA ILE A 195 20.87 9.25 -8.24
C ILE A 195 22.06 9.69 -7.40
N CYS A 196 21.83 10.45 -6.31
CA CYS A 196 22.87 10.84 -5.40
C CYS A 196 23.60 9.64 -4.77
N SER A 197 22.88 8.56 -4.48
CA SER A 197 23.49 7.33 -3.94
C SER A 197 24.36 6.60 -4.99
N LEU A 198 23.97 6.65 -6.27
CA LEU A 198 24.78 6.11 -7.36
C LEU A 198 26.06 6.93 -7.58
N ASP A 199 25.93 8.26 -7.63
CA ASP A 199 27.05 9.18 -7.85
C ASP A 199 28.15 9.04 -6.75
N HIS A 200 27.72 8.65 -5.55
CA HIS A 200 28.61 8.45 -4.41
C HIS A 200 28.92 6.97 -4.09
N ASN A 201 28.60 6.05 -5.00
CA ASN A 201 28.82 4.60 -4.85
C ASN A 201 28.24 4.01 -3.54
N LEU A 202 27.14 4.57 -3.04
CA LEU A 202 26.41 4.06 -1.87
C LEU A 202 25.46 2.91 -2.24
N LEU A 203 25.03 2.86 -3.50
CA LEU A 203 24.18 1.82 -4.07
C LEU A 203 24.71 1.36 -5.42
N LEU A 204 24.54 0.08 -5.72
CA LEU A 204 24.85 -0.50 -7.02
C LEU A 204 23.61 -0.39 -7.92
N LYS A 205 23.83 -0.07 -9.20
CA LYS A 205 22.75 0.08 -10.20
C LYS A 205 21.97 -1.23 -10.38
N GLU A 206 22.68 -2.36 -10.42
CA GLU A 206 22.09 -3.70 -10.55
C GLU A 206 21.11 -3.98 -9.42
N LYS A 207 21.48 -3.63 -8.19
CA LYS A 207 20.62 -3.81 -7.02
C LYS A 207 19.35 -2.98 -7.10
N ILE A 208 19.44 -1.75 -7.60
CA ILE A 208 18.26 -0.87 -7.80
C ILE A 208 17.32 -1.45 -8.86
N GLU A 209 17.86 -2.01 -9.94
CA GLU A 209 17.06 -2.63 -10.99
C GLU A 209 16.37 -3.92 -10.54
N GLU A 210 17.05 -4.75 -9.74
CA GLU A 210 16.46 -5.93 -9.10
C GLU A 210 15.31 -5.55 -8.18
N ASP A 211 15.54 -4.60 -7.27
CA ASP A 211 14.52 -4.14 -6.33
C ASP A 211 13.32 -3.55 -7.09
N LYS A 212 13.57 -2.76 -8.15
CA LYS A 212 12.50 -2.21 -9.01
C LYS A 212 11.62 -3.31 -9.61
N ALA A 213 12.23 -4.41 -10.06
CA ALA A 213 11.48 -5.54 -10.61
C ALA A 213 10.61 -6.24 -9.55
N GLN A 214 11.05 -6.25 -8.29
CA GLN A 214 10.36 -6.92 -7.18
C GLN A 214 9.25 -6.08 -6.55
N ILE A 215 9.48 -4.77 -6.33
CA ILE A 215 8.54 -3.91 -5.60
C ILE A 215 7.54 -3.18 -6.49
N GLY A 216 7.75 -3.18 -7.81
CA GLY A 216 6.92 -2.46 -8.78
C GLY A 216 7.22 -0.96 -8.87
N GLN A 217 6.70 -0.31 -9.93
CA GLN A 217 7.06 1.06 -10.30
C GLN A 217 6.72 2.08 -9.20
N VAL A 218 5.52 2.00 -8.62
CA VAL A 218 5.05 2.99 -7.63
C VAL A 218 5.89 2.94 -6.35
N ALA A 219 6.14 1.75 -5.82
CA ALA A 219 6.99 1.60 -4.65
C ALA A 219 8.44 2.04 -4.95
N TYR A 220 8.92 1.76 -6.17
CA TYR A 220 10.22 2.26 -6.63
C TYR A 220 10.27 3.80 -6.67
N ASP A 221 9.23 4.44 -7.20
CA ASP A 221 9.16 5.90 -7.27
C ASP A 221 9.16 6.53 -5.86
N MET A 222 8.47 5.93 -4.90
CA MET A 222 8.46 6.40 -3.51
C MET A 222 9.79 6.12 -2.79
N GLU A 223 10.30 4.89 -2.88
CA GLU A 223 11.44 4.45 -2.08
C GLU A 223 12.79 4.89 -2.66
N TYR A 224 12.90 5.00 -4.00
CA TYR A 224 14.15 5.33 -4.69
C TYR A 224 14.14 6.72 -5.33
N CYS A 225 13.07 7.09 -6.03
CA CYS A 225 12.97 8.41 -6.66
C CYS A 225 12.50 9.49 -5.69
N CYS A 226 12.07 9.14 -4.48
CA CYS A 226 11.53 10.05 -3.46
C CYS A 226 10.35 10.88 -3.97
N LEU A 227 9.52 10.31 -4.83
CA LEU A 227 8.33 10.96 -5.36
C LEU A 227 7.15 10.72 -4.43
N TRP A 228 6.51 11.80 -4.00
CA TRP A 228 5.28 11.73 -3.23
C TRP A 228 4.11 11.42 -4.13
N TRP A 229 3.43 10.31 -3.85
CA TRP A 229 2.35 9.79 -4.68
C TRP A 229 0.99 10.10 -4.08
N GLY A 230 -0.01 10.33 -4.95
CA GLY A 230 -1.39 10.46 -4.53
C GLY A 230 -2.19 11.45 -5.35
N GLU A 231 -3.38 11.69 -4.87
CA GLU A 231 -4.42 12.51 -5.48
C GLU A 231 -3.87 13.83 -6.04
N SER A 232 -4.05 14.01 -7.35
CA SER A 232 -3.86 15.31 -7.99
C SER A 232 -5.16 16.12 -7.91
N GLU A 233 -5.11 17.43 -8.16
CA GLU A 233 -6.31 18.27 -8.23
C GLU A 233 -7.35 17.73 -9.22
N ASN A 234 -6.89 17.06 -10.29
CA ASN A 234 -7.70 16.46 -11.34
C ASN A 234 -7.97 14.96 -11.15
N SER A 235 -7.65 14.37 -9.97
CA SER A 235 -7.97 12.97 -9.70
C SER A 235 -9.48 12.77 -9.59
N TYR A 236 -9.98 11.78 -10.34
CA TYR A 236 -11.40 11.44 -10.32
C TYR A 236 -11.84 10.76 -9.03
N PHE A 237 -10.99 9.88 -8.51
CA PHE A 237 -11.22 9.16 -7.26
C PHE A 237 -10.54 9.87 -6.09
N LYS A 238 -11.22 9.94 -4.95
CA LYS A 238 -10.73 10.59 -3.76
C LYS A 238 -10.14 9.58 -2.78
N SER A 239 -8.99 9.93 -2.21
CA SER A 239 -8.25 9.05 -1.29
C SER A 239 -9.07 8.63 -0.08
N ASP A 240 -9.79 9.58 0.52
CA ASP A 240 -10.61 9.30 1.70
C ASP A 240 -11.77 8.35 1.40
N GLU A 241 -12.40 8.48 0.21
CA GLU A 241 -13.49 7.58 -0.22
C GLU A 241 -13.00 6.14 -0.33
N ILE A 242 -11.81 5.91 -0.93
CA ILE A 242 -11.25 4.57 -1.10
C ILE A 242 -10.73 4.01 0.23
N ASN A 243 -9.97 4.81 1.00
CA ASN A 243 -9.39 4.35 2.27
C ASN A 243 -10.45 4.01 3.32
N ASN A 244 -11.58 4.73 3.35
CA ASN A 244 -12.73 4.38 4.19
C ASN A 244 -13.37 3.03 3.84
N CYS A 245 -13.08 2.49 2.65
CA CYS A 245 -13.54 1.17 2.22
C CYS A 245 -12.54 0.04 2.53
N ARG A 246 -11.33 0.34 3.02
CA ARG A 246 -10.30 -0.65 3.40
C ARG A 246 -10.57 -1.20 4.80
N VAL A 247 -11.45 -2.19 4.89
CA VAL A 247 -11.96 -2.71 6.18
C VAL A 247 -11.87 -4.23 6.30
N LEU A 248 -11.48 -4.95 5.24
CA LEU A 248 -11.43 -6.41 5.25
C LEU A 248 -10.06 -6.89 5.73
N ASN A 249 -10.05 -7.68 6.78
CA ASN A 249 -8.83 -8.27 7.35
C ASN A 249 -8.53 -9.69 6.84
N THR A 250 -9.49 -10.31 6.13
CA THR A 250 -9.38 -11.68 5.64
C THR A 250 -9.43 -11.72 4.13
N ALA A 251 -8.34 -12.22 3.51
CA ALA A 251 -8.24 -12.45 2.07
C ALA A 251 -8.62 -13.90 1.71
N PHE A 252 -8.97 -14.11 0.45
CA PHE A 252 -9.00 -15.44 -0.14
C PHE A 252 -7.60 -15.81 -0.64
N TYR A 253 -7.16 -17.03 -0.37
CA TYR A 253 -5.85 -17.54 -0.76
C TYR A 253 -6.02 -18.74 -1.71
N PRO A 254 -5.80 -18.57 -3.03
CA PRO A 254 -5.83 -19.67 -3.98
C PRO A 254 -4.84 -20.77 -3.61
N MET A 255 -5.12 -21.99 -4.08
CA MET A 255 -4.24 -23.13 -3.85
C MET A 255 -2.93 -22.96 -4.62
N THR A 256 -1.83 -23.27 -3.97
CA THR A 256 -0.52 -23.42 -4.59
C THR A 256 -0.35 -24.81 -5.20
N VAL A 257 0.69 -25.01 -5.99
CA VAL A 257 1.00 -26.35 -6.53
C VAL A 257 1.24 -27.38 -5.42
N SER A 258 1.82 -26.96 -4.30
CA SER A 258 2.01 -27.81 -3.12
C SER A 258 0.70 -28.16 -2.42
N ASP A 259 -0.24 -27.21 -2.32
CA ASP A 259 -1.56 -27.45 -1.71
C ASP A 259 -2.35 -28.52 -2.47
N TYR A 260 -2.24 -28.58 -3.82
CA TYR A 260 -2.91 -29.62 -4.62
C TYR A 260 -2.37 -31.03 -4.37
N ARG A 261 -1.12 -31.16 -3.89
CA ARG A 261 -0.50 -32.46 -3.59
C ARG A 261 -0.77 -32.96 -2.17
N ASP A 262 -1.27 -32.09 -1.30
CA ASP A 262 -1.62 -32.40 0.10
C ASP A 262 -3.14 -32.34 0.29
N GLU A 263 -3.79 -33.50 0.44
CA GLU A 263 -5.25 -33.58 0.60
C GLU A 263 -5.76 -32.83 1.86
N LYS A 264 -4.96 -32.72 2.92
CA LYS A 264 -5.37 -31.98 4.13
C LYS A 264 -5.38 -30.47 3.88
N GLU A 265 -4.32 -29.93 3.26
CA GLU A 265 -4.26 -28.52 2.91
C GLU A 265 -5.30 -28.18 1.84
N LYS A 266 -5.53 -29.04 0.85
CA LYS A 266 -6.56 -28.91 -0.17
C LYS A 266 -7.96 -28.81 0.45
N GLU A 267 -8.29 -29.67 1.41
CA GLU A 267 -9.57 -29.61 2.12
C GLU A 267 -9.71 -28.35 2.99
N LYS A 268 -8.67 -27.96 3.69
CA LYS A 268 -8.62 -26.74 4.49
C LYS A 268 -8.81 -25.48 3.62
N LYS A 269 -8.12 -25.40 2.48
CA LYS A 269 -8.26 -24.30 1.51
C LYS A 269 -9.66 -24.24 0.90
N ARG A 270 -10.30 -25.37 0.60
CA ARG A 270 -11.69 -25.41 0.14
C ARG A 270 -12.70 -24.86 1.16
N LYS A 271 -12.37 -24.90 2.46
CA LYS A 271 -13.20 -24.42 3.57
C LYS A 271 -12.85 -23.00 4.05
N GLN A 272 -11.79 -22.37 3.54
CA GLN A 272 -11.29 -21.09 4.03
C GLN A 272 -12.32 -19.95 4.00
N MET A 273 -13.24 -19.97 3.04
CA MET A 273 -14.26 -18.92 2.88
C MET A 273 -15.59 -19.55 2.45
N PRO A 274 -16.39 -20.04 3.41
CA PRO A 274 -17.67 -20.68 3.09
C PRO A 274 -18.63 -19.70 2.43
N LYS A 275 -19.37 -20.19 1.41
CA LYS A 275 -20.37 -19.38 0.69
C LYS A 275 -21.63 -19.22 1.53
N MET A 276 -22.08 -17.98 1.72
CA MET A 276 -23.27 -17.66 2.50
C MET A 276 -24.55 -17.85 1.67
N LYS A 277 -25.69 -18.02 2.34
CA LYS A 277 -26.98 -18.13 1.65
C LYS A 277 -27.30 -16.84 0.89
N GLY A 278 -27.52 -16.96 -0.42
CA GLY A 278 -27.80 -15.84 -1.30
C GLY A 278 -26.58 -15.01 -1.72
N GLU A 279 -25.37 -15.42 -1.31
CA GLU A 279 -24.12 -14.84 -1.78
C GLU A 279 -23.89 -15.19 -3.26
N ILE A 280 -23.47 -14.20 -4.05
CA ILE A 280 -23.03 -14.36 -5.43
C ILE A 280 -21.54 -14.04 -5.49
N ARG A 281 -20.76 -14.86 -6.15
CA ARG A 281 -19.31 -14.65 -6.34
C ARG A 281 -19.01 -14.37 -7.80
N ILE A 282 -18.25 -13.32 -8.03
CA ILE A 282 -17.91 -12.87 -9.38
C ILE A 282 -16.40 -12.68 -9.52
N MET A 283 -15.93 -12.82 -10.74
CA MET A 283 -14.54 -12.57 -11.12
C MET A 283 -14.51 -11.52 -12.22
N GLY A 284 -13.78 -10.43 -11.99
CA GLY A 284 -13.44 -9.42 -12.99
C GLY A 284 -12.09 -9.74 -13.61
N ILE A 285 -11.99 -9.68 -14.92
CA ILE A 285 -10.81 -10.09 -15.66
C ILE A 285 -10.42 -8.98 -16.64
N ASP A 286 -9.17 -8.53 -16.54
CA ASP A 286 -8.48 -7.69 -17.53
C ASP A 286 -7.26 -8.46 -18.01
N VAL A 287 -7.11 -8.68 -19.32
CA VAL A 287 -6.08 -9.58 -19.86
C VAL A 287 -5.09 -8.83 -20.77
N ALA A 288 -3.81 -9.19 -20.62
CA ALA A 288 -2.71 -8.83 -21.48
C ALA A 288 -1.90 -10.08 -21.84
N VAL A 289 -1.41 -10.19 -23.08
CA VAL A 289 -0.65 -11.37 -23.54
C VAL A 289 0.83 -11.06 -23.70
N MET A 290 1.20 -9.82 -24.01
CA MET A 290 2.61 -9.47 -24.19
C MET A 290 3.31 -9.25 -22.87
N GLY A 291 4.27 -10.12 -22.54
CA GLY A 291 5.18 -9.92 -21.42
C GLY A 291 6.21 -8.83 -21.68
N GLY A 292 6.71 -8.19 -20.62
CA GLY A 292 7.78 -7.20 -20.65
C GLY A 292 7.62 -6.06 -19.64
N LYS A 293 8.73 -5.34 -19.40
CA LYS A 293 8.78 -4.26 -18.37
C LYS A 293 7.79 -3.11 -18.63
N ASN A 294 7.35 -2.90 -19.87
CA ASN A 294 6.50 -1.79 -20.29
C ASN A 294 5.08 -2.24 -20.73
N ASN A 295 4.77 -3.53 -20.68
CA ASN A 295 3.50 -4.08 -21.12
C ASN A 295 2.52 -4.23 -19.97
N ASP A 296 1.23 -4.21 -20.28
CA ASP A 296 0.13 -4.36 -19.32
C ASP A 296 0.16 -5.74 -18.66
N ASN A 297 -0.44 -5.83 -17.48
CA ASN A 297 -0.56 -7.08 -16.74
C ASN A 297 -1.97 -7.64 -16.88
N SER A 298 -2.07 -8.98 -16.88
CA SER A 298 -3.36 -9.64 -16.67
C SER A 298 -3.74 -9.59 -15.19
N ILE A 299 -4.92 -9.10 -14.90
CA ILE A 299 -5.42 -8.95 -13.52
C ILE A 299 -6.72 -9.73 -13.36
N TYR A 300 -6.78 -10.53 -12.29
CA TYR A 300 -7.98 -11.29 -11.89
C TYR A 300 -8.43 -10.83 -10.50
N THR A 301 -9.63 -10.26 -10.43
CA THR A 301 -10.23 -9.73 -9.20
C THR A 301 -11.39 -10.61 -8.74
N LEU A 302 -11.32 -11.13 -7.53
CA LEU A 302 -12.38 -11.94 -6.92
C LEU A 302 -13.22 -11.10 -5.96
N MET A 303 -14.53 -11.05 -6.21
CA MET A 303 -15.47 -10.25 -5.45
C MET A 303 -16.65 -11.10 -4.97
N ARG A 304 -17.03 -10.92 -3.70
CA ARG A 304 -18.24 -11.49 -3.08
C ARG A 304 -19.33 -10.44 -3.06
N LEU A 305 -20.51 -10.80 -3.50
CA LEU A 305 -21.73 -10.01 -3.36
C LEU A 305 -22.55 -10.58 -2.21
N ILE A 306 -22.47 -9.96 -1.05
CA ILE A 306 -23.16 -10.40 0.16
C ILE A 306 -24.51 -9.68 0.24
N PRO A 307 -25.63 -10.40 0.26
CA PRO A 307 -26.94 -9.79 0.29
C PRO A 307 -27.16 -8.97 1.57
N ASN A 308 -27.69 -7.77 1.40
CA ASN A 308 -28.13 -6.91 2.48
C ASN A 308 -29.52 -6.31 2.18
N VAL A 309 -30.05 -5.50 3.09
CA VAL A 309 -31.38 -4.88 2.96
C VAL A 309 -31.50 -4.02 1.70
N ASN A 310 -30.40 -3.36 1.30
CA ASN A 310 -30.35 -2.40 0.20
C ASN A 310 -29.70 -2.96 -1.09
N GLY A 311 -29.58 -4.28 -1.21
CA GLY A 311 -28.95 -4.94 -2.37
C GLY A 311 -27.79 -5.87 -2.00
N PHE A 312 -26.57 -5.47 -2.28
CA PHE A 312 -25.37 -6.24 -1.97
C PHE A 312 -24.23 -5.36 -1.41
N THR A 313 -23.55 -5.86 -0.39
CA THR A 313 -22.20 -5.40 -0.04
C THR A 313 -21.20 -6.15 -0.92
N ARG A 314 -20.25 -5.44 -1.53
CA ARG A 314 -19.27 -5.96 -2.48
C ARG A 314 -17.91 -6.08 -1.79
N GLU A 315 -17.47 -7.28 -1.47
CA GLU A 315 -16.20 -7.53 -0.80
C GLU A 315 -15.18 -8.03 -1.82
N VAL A 316 -14.12 -7.24 -2.05
CA VAL A 316 -12.96 -7.62 -2.87
C VAL A 316 -11.99 -8.36 -1.98
N VAL A 317 -11.94 -9.68 -2.13
CA VAL A 317 -11.21 -10.56 -1.21
C VAL A 317 -9.89 -11.07 -1.77
N HIS A 318 -9.67 -10.91 -3.07
CA HIS A 318 -8.43 -11.32 -3.72
C HIS A 318 -8.24 -10.55 -5.03
N MET A 319 -7.00 -10.27 -5.33
CA MET A 319 -6.54 -9.75 -6.61
C MET A 319 -5.18 -10.35 -6.91
N GLU A 320 -4.96 -10.78 -8.14
CA GLU A 320 -3.66 -11.26 -8.60
C GLU A 320 -3.28 -10.66 -9.94
N SER A 321 -1.98 -10.59 -10.21
CA SER A 321 -1.40 -9.93 -11.36
C SER A 321 -0.35 -10.82 -12.01
N TYR A 322 -0.45 -11.00 -13.32
CA TYR A 322 0.50 -11.76 -14.11
C TYR A 322 1.02 -10.94 -15.28
N ASN A 323 2.30 -11.14 -15.60
CA ASN A 323 2.96 -10.52 -16.74
C ASN A 323 3.50 -11.61 -17.66
N GLY A 324 3.01 -11.67 -18.90
CA GLY A 324 3.56 -12.57 -19.93
C GLY A 324 3.09 -14.03 -19.86
N LEU A 325 1.95 -14.35 -19.22
CA LEU A 325 1.32 -15.65 -19.38
C LEU A 325 0.77 -15.80 -20.80
N ASP A 326 0.90 -17.00 -21.37
CA ASP A 326 0.23 -17.32 -22.63
C ASP A 326 -1.30 -17.48 -22.45
N VAL A 327 -2.00 -17.59 -23.58
CA VAL A 327 -3.47 -17.60 -23.61
C VAL A 327 -4.04 -18.84 -22.90
N GLU A 328 -3.40 -20.01 -23.08
CA GLU A 328 -3.84 -21.28 -22.49
C GLU A 328 -3.59 -21.29 -20.97
N GLU A 329 -2.42 -20.79 -20.53
CA GLU A 329 -2.09 -20.64 -19.11
C GLU A 329 -3.06 -19.69 -18.40
N GLN A 330 -3.41 -18.57 -19.04
CA GLN A 330 -4.39 -17.62 -18.51
C GLN A 330 -5.78 -18.26 -18.38
N ALA A 331 -6.27 -18.93 -19.42
CA ALA A 331 -7.57 -19.61 -19.38
C ALA A 331 -7.60 -20.69 -18.30
N MET A 332 -6.52 -21.48 -18.17
CA MET A 332 -6.38 -22.48 -17.12
C MET A 332 -6.40 -21.86 -15.72
N ARG A 333 -5.67 -20.76 -15.51
CA ARG A 333 -5.67 -20.06 -14.23
C ARG A 333 -7.05 -19.51 -13.86
N ILE A 334 -7.75 -18.92 -14.83
CA ILE A 334 -9.10 -18.40 -14.64
C ILE A 334 -10.07 -19.54 -14.24
N LYS A 335 -10.03 -20.67 -14.93
CA LYS A 335 -10.87 -21.83 -14.58
C LYS A 335 -10.55 -22.36 -13.18
N ARG A 336 -9.28 -22.49 -12.85
CA ARG A 336 -8.83 -22.92 -11.52
C ARG A 336 -9.39 -22.00 -10.42
N LEU A 337 -9.21 -20.69 -10.54
CA LEU A 337 -9.76 -19.70 -9.62
C LEU A 337 -11.30 -19.74 -9.55
N PHE A 338 -11.96 -19.94 -10.68
CA PHE A 338 -13.41 -20.01 -10.74
C PHE A 338 -13.96 -21.13 -9.85
N PHE A 339 -13.39 -22.33 -9.95
CA PHE A 339 -13.84 -23.47 -9.16
C PHE A 339 -13.36 -23.40 -7.70
N GLU A 340 -12.15 -22.96 -7.43
CA GLU A 340 -11.64 -22.78 -6.06
C GLU A 340 -12.46 -21.77 -5.26
N PHE A 341 -12.72 -20.61 -5.86
CA PHE A 341 -13.51 -19.54 -5.23
C PHE A 341 -15.02 -19.82 -5.28
N LYS A 342 -15.47 -20.82 -6.02
CA LYS A 342 -16.89 -21.13 -6.28
C LYS A 342 -17.61 -19.93 -6.90
N CYS A 343 -17.04 -19.37 -7.95
CA CYS A 343 -17.63 -18.26 -8.71
C CYS A 343 -18.96 -18.67 -9.34
N ASP A 344 -19.87 -17.72 -9.47
CA ASP A 344 -21.13 -17.85 -10.20
C ASP A 344 -21.04 -17.23 -11.59
N LYS A 345 -20.26 -16.14 -11.73
CA LYS A 345 -20.15 -15.35 -12.95
C LYS A 345 -18.74 -14.79 -13.15
N ILE A 346 -18.39 -14.58 -14.40
CA ILE A 346 -17.14 -13.93 -14.83
C ILE A 346 -17.51 -12.75 -15.73
N ILE A 347 -16.75 -11.67 -15.66
CA ILE A 347 -16.77 -10.60 -16.65
C ILE A 347 -15.37 -10.46 -17.23
N ILE A 348 -15.28 -10.46 -18.56
CA ILE A 348 -14.04 -10.36 -19.31
C ILE A 348 -14.19 -9.36 -20.47
N ASP A 349 -13.18 -8.49 -20.63
CA ASP A 349 -13.04 -7.70 -21.84
C ASP A 349 -12.69 -8.63 -23.02
N TYR A 350 -13.51 -8.63 -24.06
CA TYR A 350 -13.28 -9.47 -25.22
C TYR A 350 -12.68 -8.72 -26.41
N ASN A 351 -12.11 -7.55 -26.19
CA ASN A 351 -11.39 -6.79 -27.23
C ASN A 351 -9.95 -7.31 -27.36
N GLY A 352 -9.46 -7.44 -28.58
CA GLY A 352 -8.07 -7.82 -28.85
C GLY A 352 -7.66 -9.16 -28.20
N THR A 353 -6.73 -9.10 -27.24
CA THR A 353 -6.19 -10.29 -26.54
C THR A 353 -7.23 -11.01 -25.70
N GLY A 354 -8.21 -10.29 -25.16
CA GLY A 354 -9.31 -10.88 -24.39
C GLY A 354 -10.13 -11.88 -25.20
N PHE A 355 -10.26 -11.68 -26.49
CA PHE A 355 -10.94 -12.60 -27.40
C PHE A 355 -10.24 -13.98 -27.45
N ALA A 356 -8.91 -14.00 -27.51
CA ALA A 356 -8.17 -15.26 -27.54
C ALA A 356 -8.35 -16.07 -26.24
N VAL A 357 -8.27 -15.41 -25.08
CA VAL A 357 -8.51 -16.06 -23.78
C VAL A 357 -9.95 -16.52 -23.64
N LEU A 358 -10.91 -15.74 -24.14
CA LEU A 358 -12.33 -16.12 -24.16
C LEU A 358 -12.55 -17.42 -24.95
N ASN A 359 -11.91 -17.57 -26.12
CA ASN A 359 -12.01 -18.78 -26.92
C ASN A 359 -11.44 -20.02 -26.21
N GLU A 360 -10.34 -19.86 -25.46
CA GLU A 360 -9.78 -20.95 -24.65
C GLU A 360 -10.70 -21.31 -23.46
N LEU A 361 -11.36 -20.34 -22.84
CA LEU A 361 -12.33 -20.61 -21.79
C LEU A 361 -13.54 -21.43 -22.27
N MET A 362 -13.88 -21.36 -23.57
CA MET A 362 -14.99 -22.12 -24.17
C MET A 362 -14.64 -23.57 -24.52
N LYS A 363 -13.42 -24.01 -24.26
CA LYS A 363 -13.00 -25.41 -24.46
C LYS A 363 -13.07 -26.19 -23.16
N ASP A 364 -13.36 -27.51 -23.23
CA ASP A 364 -13.11 -28.43 -22.13
C ASP A 364 -11.59 -28.55 -21.90
N THR A 365 -11.14 -28.50 -20.64
CA THR A 365 -9.73 -28.47 -20.34
C THR A 365 -9.36 -29.39 -19.20
N TYR A 366 -8.26 -30.13 -19.32
CA TYR A 366 -7.70 -30.94 -18.25
C TYR A 366 -6.52 -30.21 -17.60
N ASP A 367 -6.61 -30.02 -16.30
CA ASP A 367 -5.56 -29.38 -15.49
C ASP A 367 -4.68 -30.44 -14.83
N LYS A 368 -3.46 -30.61 -15.32
CA LYS A 368 -2.46 -31.56 -14.79
C LYS A 368 -2.01 -31.24 -13.35
N ILE A 369 -2.10 -29.97 -12.91
CA ILE A 369 -1.68 -29.55 -11.57
C ILE A 369 -2.75 -29.88 -10.55
N ALA A 370 -4.01 -29.58 -10.87
CA ALA A 370 -5.15 -29.85 -10.00
C ALA A 370 -5.69 -31.26 -10.14
N ASP A 371 -5.24 -32.04 -11.14
CA ASP A 371 -5.77 -33.32 -11.55
C ASP A 371 -7.31 -33.25 -11.70
N ALA A 372 -7.76 -32.29 -12.52
CA ALA A 372 -9.17 -31.97 -12.65
C ALA A 372 -9.57 -31.65 -14.09
N HIS A 373 -10.76 -32.09 -14.49
CA HIS A 373 -11.40 -31.68 -15.73
C HIS A 373 -12.30 -30.47 -15.47
N TYR A 374 -12.08 -29.40 -16.23
CA TYR A 374 -12.92 -28.22 -16.21
C TYR A 374 -13.78 -28.16 -17.48
N PRO A 375 -15.11 -28.00 -17.35
CA PRO A 375 -16.00 -27.89 -18.49
C PRO A 375 -15.75 -26.61 -19.28
N SER A 376 -16.18 -26.59 -20.52
CA SER A 376 -16.27 -25.38 -21.34
C SER A 376 -17.19 -24.36 -20.67
N PHE A 377 -16.79 -23.07 -20.74
CA PHE A 377 -17.64 -21.96 -20.33
C PHE A 377 -18.41 -21.42 -21.53
N ALA A 378 -19.55 -20.80 -21.30
CA ALA A 378 -20.37 -20.15 -22.31
C ALA A 378 -20.70 -18.71 -21.93
N ILE A 379 -20.87 -17.87 -22.94
CA ILE A 379 -21.35 -16.49 -22.76
C ILE A 379 -22.86 -16.55 -22.50
N TYR A 380 -23.30 -15.93 -21.38
CA TYR A 380 -24.73 -15.79 -21.10
C TYR A 380 -25.27 -14.41 -21.50
N GLU A 381 -24.42 -13.39 -21.54
CA GLU A 381 -24.80 -12.02 -21.86
C GLU A 381 -23.59 -11.18 -22.33
N ARG A 382 -23.87 -10.12 -23.09
CA ARG A 382 -22.90 -9.13 -23.57
C ARG A 382 -23.48 -7.72 -23.58
N ASN A 383 -22.63 -6.69 -23.56
CA ASN A 383 -23.05 -5.29 -23.57
C ASN A 383 -23.33 -4.70 -24.97
N THR A 384 -22.96 -5.38 -26.04
CA THR A 384 -23.17 -4.94 -27.42
C THR A 384 -24.08 -5.89 -28.18
N LYS A 385 -24.89 -5.35 -29.10
CA LYS A 385 -25.78 -6.14 -29.96
C LYS A 385 -25.16 -6.49 -31.33
N GLU A 386 -23.93 -6.08 -31.58
CA GLU A 386 -23.28 -6.27 -32.87
C GLU A 386 -22.97 -7.75 -33.13
N ASN A 387 -23.29 -8.17 -34.36
CA ASN A 387 -23.14 -9.55 -34.85
C ASN A 387 -21.69 -9.99 -35.14
N GLU A 388 -20.68 -9.27 -34.64
CA GLU A 388 -19.27 -9.50 -34.96
C GLU A 388 -18.66 -10.75 -34.30
N LEU A 389 -19.39 -11.45 -33.46
CA LEU A 389 -18.98 -12.73 -32.93
C LEU A 389 -19.91 -13.83 -33.48
N ASP A 390 -19.57 -14.38 -34.64
CA ASP A 390 -19.86 -15.77 -35.01
C ASP A 390 -19.10 -16.76 -34.09
N VAL A 391 -18.98 -16.41 -32.81
CA VAL A 391 -18.64 -17.36 -31.80
C VAL A 391 -19.91 -18.22 -31.65
N GLU A 392 -19.89 -19.39 -32.17
CA GLU A 392 -20.83 -20.43 -31.71
C GLU A 392 -20.77 -20.37 -30.20
N MET A 393 -21.78 -19.73 -29.57
CA MET A 393 -21.91 -19.73 -28.11
C MET A 393 -21.79 -21.16 -27.70
N GLY A 394 -20.73 -21.56 -26.96
CA GLY A 394 -20.38 -22.94 -26.72
C GLY A 394 -21.61 -23.77 -26.36
N LYS A 395 -22.17 -24.42 -27.35
CA LYS A 395 -23.39 -25.23 -27.20
C LYS A 395 -23.09 -26.31 -26.19
N GLY A 396 -23.67 -26.20 -24.98
CA GLY A 396 -23.49 -27.14 -23.88
C GLY A 396 -22.50 -26.71 -22.78
N GLY A 397 -21.81 -25.58 -22.91
CA GLY A 397 -20.90 -25.04 -21.86
C GLY A 397 -21.65 -24.40 -20.69
N LEU A 398 -20.94 -24.21 -19.58
CA LEU A 398 -21.47 -23.56 -18.38
C LEU A 398 -21.69 -22.04 -18.64
N PRO A 399 -22.94 -21.49 -18.58
CA PRO A 399 -23.25 -20.11 -18.97
C PRO A 399 -22.87 -19.12 -17.87
N VAL A 400 -21.58 -18.80 -17.76
CA VAL A 400 -21.03 -17.99 -16.66
C VAL A 400 -20.37 -16.70 -17.12
N ILE A 401 -20.11 -16.51 -18.43
CA ILE A 401 -19.34 -15.40 -18.94
C ILE A 401 -20.25 -14.25 -19.35
N TYR A 402 -19.97 -13.06 -18.81
CA TYR A 402 -20.40 -11.78 -19.35
C TYR A 402 -19.27 -11.20 -20.21
N ALA A 403 -19.48 -11.09 -21.49
CA ALA A 403 -18.47 -10.52 -22.39
C ALA A 403 -18.69 -9.02 -22.53
N ILE A 404 -17.72 -8.19 -22.04
CA ILE A 404 -17.78 -6.74 -22.16
C ILE A 404 -16.88 -6.26 -23.29
N LYS A 405 -17.41 -5.39 -24.15
CA LYS A 405 -16.63 -4.61 -25.11
C LYS A 405 -16.53 -3.18 -24.59
N PRO A 406 -15.33 -2.63 -24.40
CA PRO A 406 -15.17 -1.25 -23.98
C PRO A 406 -15.74 -0.29 -25.01
N THR A 407 -16.89 0.29 -24.70
CA THR A 407 -17.53 1.38 -25.44
C THR A 407 -17.47 2.64 -24.60
N GLU A 408 -17.71 3.79 -25.18
CA GLU A 408 -17.77 5.06 -24.46
C GLU A 408 -18.77 4.99 -23.29
N THR A 409 -19.94 4.41 -23.52
CA THR A 409 -20.99 4.23 -22.50
C THR A 409 -20.57 3.24 -21.41
N SER A 410 -19.99 2.08 -21.77
CA SER A 410 -19.55 1.10 -20.77
C SER A 410 -18.40 1.63 -19.93
N ASN A 411 -17.45 2.35 -20.52
CA ASN A 411 -16.34 2.99 -19.81
C ASN A 411 -16.83 4.06 -18.83
N ASN A 412 -17.77 4.90 -19.26
CA ASN A 412 -18.42 5.88 -18.37
C ASN A 412 -19.10 5.18 -17.19
N ASN A 413 -19.87 4.13 -17.46
CA ASN A 413 -20.56 3.39 -16.41
C ASN A 413 -19.59 2.70 -15.45
N CYS A 414 -18.53 2.06 -15.95
CA CYS A 414 -17.48 1.47 -15.12
C CYS A 414 -16.89 2.50 -14.16
N CYS A 415 -16.59 3.69 -14.66
CA CYS A 415 -16.00 4.77 -13.89
C CYS A 415 -16.97 5.34 -12.85
N VAL A 416 -18.16 5.76 -13.29
CA VAL A 416 -19.16 6.42 -12.42
C VAL A 416 -19.71 5.47 -11.35
N TRP A 417 -20.01 4.23 -11.73
CA TRP A 417 -20.56 3.26 -10.78
C TRP A 417 -19.52 2.82 -9.74
N LEU A 418 -18.23 2.72 -10.12
CA LEU A 418 -17.18 2.41 -9.17
C LEU A 418 -16.98 3.56 -8.17
N LYS A 419 -16.96 4.82 -8.64
CA LYS A 419 -16.89 5.99 -7.77
C LYS A 419 -18.06 6.02 -6.78
N ASN A 420 -19.28 5.81 -7.28
CA ASN A 420 -20.47 5.77 -6.43
C ASN A 420 -20.43 4.64 -5.40
N ALA A 421 -19.85 3.48 -5.76
CA ALA A 421 -19.67 2.35 -4.84
C ALA A 421 -18.69 2.67 -3.71
N PHE A 422 -17.63 3.44 -3.96
CA PHE A 422 -16.74 3.95 -2.91
C PHE A 422 -17.42 5.01 -2.04
N ALA A 423 -18.01 6.04 -2.65
CA ALA A 423 -18.66 7.12 -1.93
C ALA A 423 -19.79 6.62 -1.01
N SER A 424 -20.54 5.61 -1.45
CA SER A 424 -21.60 4.97 -0.66
C SER A 424 -21.12 3.85 0.27
N ARG A 425 -19.81 3.57 0.32
CA ARG A 425 -19.21 2.47 1.09
C ARG A 425 -19.84 1.08 0.80
N LYS A 426 -20.33 0.91 -0.40
CA LYS A 426 -20.96 -0.32 -0.87
C LYS A 426 -19.92 -1.40 -1.19
N ILE A 427 -18.71 -0.97 -1.59
CA ILE A 427 -17.54 -1.79 -1.82
C ILE A 427 -16.66 -1.82 -0.56
N ARG A 428 -16.04 -2.97 -0.29
CA ARG A 428 -15.09 -3.17 0.79
C ARG A 428 -13.82 -3.78 0.24
N LEU A 429 -12.68 -3.24 0.64
CA LEU A 429 -11.35 -3.66 0.21
C LEU A 429 -10.57 -4.23 1.39
N LEU A 430 -9.51 -4.99 1.08
CA LEU A 430 -8.55 -5.43 2.10
C LEU A 430 -7.84 -4.23 2.73
N ILE A 431 -7.53 -4.34 4.02
CA ILE A 431 -6.76 -3.34 4.78
C ILE A 431 -5.37 -3.12 4.17
N ASP A 432 -4.66 -2.12 4.65
CA ASP A 432 -3.30 -1.82 4.20
C ASP A 432 -2.33 -2.98 4.55
N GLU A 433 -1.37 -3.26 3.65
CA GLU A 433 -0.40 -4.33 3.89
C GLU A 433 0.49 -4.07 5.10
N SER A 434 0.77 -2.81 5.44
CA SER A 434 1.54 -2.46 6.64
C SER A 434 0.74 -2.74 7.91
N GLU A 435 -0.55 -2.46 7.90
CA GLU A 435 -1.48 -2.82 8.97
C GLU A 435 -1.57 -4.35 9.09
N LYS A 436 -1.74 -5.06 7.98
CA LYS A 436 -1.80 -6.52 7.97
C LYS A 436 -0.52 -7.18 8.49
N ARG A 437 0.66 -6.65 8.16
CA ARG A 437 1.93 -7.16 8.69
C ARG A 437 2.01 -7.08 10.22
N THR A 438 1.32 -6.13 10.85
CA THR A 438 1.27 -6.04 12.32
C THR A 438 0.54 -7.21 12.97
N ASP A 439 -0.44 -7.82 12.27
CA ASP A 439 -1.14 -9.00 12.76
C ASP A 439 -0.21 -10.22 12.90
N TYR A 440 0.83 -10.29 12.06
CA TYR A 440 1.79 -11.39 12.04
C TYR A 440 2.97 -11.22 12.99
N THR A 441 2.98 -10.20 13.87
CA THR A 441 4.10 -9.96 14.81
C THR A 441 4.38 -11.12 15.77
N LYS A 442 3.39 -12.00 16.01
CA LYS A 442 3.50 -13.19 16.85
C LYS A 442 3.70 -14.48 16.06
N ASP A 443 3.59 -14.44 14.74
CA ASP A 443 3.75 -15.61 13.89
C ASP A 443 5.22 -15.82 13.52
N LYS A 444 5.87 -16.79 14.17
CA LYS A 444 7.26 -17.12 13.91
C LYS A 444 7.49 -17.54 12.44
N LYS A 445 6.57 -18.30 11.85
CA LYS A 445 6.68 -18.78 10.48
C LYS A 445 6.72 -17.62 9.49
N PHE A 446 5.95 -16.57 9.74
CA PHE A 446 5.94 -15.38 8.91
C PHE A 446 7.32 -14.70 8.79
N PHE A 447 8.16 -14.79 9.83
CA PHE A 447 9.50 -14.18 9.84
C PHE A 447 10.61 -15.13 9.37
N THR A 448 10.38 -16.43 9.42
CA THR A 448 11.41 -17.45 9.08
C THR A 448 11.23 -18.04 7.70
N ASP A 449 10.03 -17.94 7.11
CA ASP A 449 9.69 -18.49 5.80
C ASP A 449 9.28 -17.34 4.84
N PRO A 450 10.21 -16.88 3.98
CA PRO A 450 9.94 -15.78 3.04
C PRO A 450 8.83 -16.10 2.03
N GLU A 451 8.70 -17.35 1.57
CA GLU A 451 7.67 -17.76 0.63
C GLU A 451 6.29 -17.71 1.28
N TYR A 452 6.17 -18.26 2.48
CA TYR A 452 4.93 -18.15 3.26
C TYR A 452 4.55 -16.69 3.52
N SER A 453 5.48 -15.85 3.94
CA SER A 453 5.20 -14.43 4.19
C SER A 453 4.75 -13.68 2.94
N ALA A 454 5.38 -13.95 1.79
CA ALA A 454 5.02 -13.36 0.52
C ALA A 454 3.58 -13.75 0.11
N LEU A 455 3.22 -15.03 0.23
CA LEU A 455 1.88 -15.52 -0.07
C LEU A 455 0.80 -14.91 0.83
N GLN A 456 1.09 -14.77 2.14
CA GLN A 456 0.13 -14.19 3.10
C GLN A 456 -0.14 -12.69 2.84
N ILE A 457 0.85 -11.95 2.37
CA ILE A 457 0.74 -10.50 2.15
C ILE A 457 0.32 -10.13 0.73
N ALA A 458 0.53 -11.01 -0.24
CA ALA A 458 0.28 -10.73 -1.66
C ALA A 458 -1.10 -10.10 -1.97
N PRO A 459 -2.25 -10.57 -1.45
CA PRO A 459 -3.55 -9.97 -1.75
C PRO A 459 -3.66 -8.53 -1.23
N PHE A 460 -3.03 -8.22 -0.10
CA PHE A 460 -3.01 -6.89 0.52
C PHE A 460 -2.14 -5.93 -0.29
N ILE A 461 -0.98 -6.38 -0.75
CA ILE A 461 -0.11 -5.62 -1.66
C ILE A 461 -0.84 -5.30 -2.97
N GLN A 462 -1.51 -6.28 -3.58
CA GLN A 462 -2.26 -6.06 -4.82
C GLN A 462 -3.39 -5.04 -4.61
N THR A 463 -4.08 -5.09 -3.47
CA THR A 463 -5.10 -4.10 -3.11
C THR A 463 -4.50 -2.71 -2.93
N SER A 464 -3.34 -2.58 -2.29
CA SER A 464 -2.66 -1.28 -2.16
C SER A 464 -2.20 -0.75 -3.52
N GLN A 465 -1.70 -1.61 -4.41
CA GLN A 465 -1.36 -1.23 -5.78
C GLN A 465 -2.59 -0.78 -6.58
N PHE A 466 -3.74 -1.44 -6.41
CA PHE A 466 -5.01 -0.98 -6.97
C PHE A 466 -5.35 0.44 -6.49
N VAL A 467 -5.23 0.72 -5.20
CA VAL A 467 -5.48 2.06 -4.64
C VAL A 467 -4.56 3.09 -5.29
N PHE A 468 -3.27 2.76 -5.44
CA PHE A 468 -2.31 3.64 -6.11
C PHE A 468 -2.67 3.93 -7.56
N GLU A 469 -2.98 2.89 -8.35
CA GLU A 469 -3.39 3.06 -9.75
C GLU A 469 -4.61 3.97 -9.83
N THR A 470 -5.63 3.71 -9.02
CA THR A 470 -6.92 4.41 -9.04
C THR A 470 -6.79 5.89 -8.66
N LEU A 471 -5.98 6.23 -7.65
CA LEU A 471 -5.77 7.61 -7.21
C LEU A 471 -4.99 8.46 -8.23
N ASN A 472 -4.25 7.82 -9.12
CA ASN A 472 -3.47 8.49 -10.16
C ASN A 472 -4.21 8.59 -11.50
N LEU A 473 -5.47 8.17 -11.55
CA LEU A 473 -6.30 8.34 -12.75
C LEU A 473 -6.84 9.77 -12.81
N VAL A 474 -6.58 10.43 -13.90
CA VAL A 474 -7.20 11.72 -14.24
C VAL A 474 -8.41 11.50 -15.11
N TYR A 475 -9.42 12.35 -14.96
CA TYR A 475 -10.61 12.26 -15.77
C TYR A 475 -10.64 13.32 -16.88
N GLU A 476 -11.32 12.97 -17.94
CA GLU A 476 -11.71 13.89 -19.00
C GLU A 476 -13.20 13.76 -19.25
N VAL A 477 -13.85 14.87 -19.49
CA VAL A 477 -15.25 14.89 -19.93
C VAL A 477 -15.25 14.87 -21.45
N ARG A 478 -15.83 13.83 -22.03
CA ARG A 478 -15.98 13.66 -23.47
C ARG A 478 -17.29 14.26 -23.97
N ASP A 479 -17.47 14.22 -25.30
CA ASP A 479 -18.72 14.63 -25.93
C ASP A 479 -19.91 13.93 -25.26
N LYS A 480 -21.03 14.65 -25.13
CA LYS A 480 -22.25 14.21 -24.42
C LYS A 480 -22.13 14.04 -22.90
N GLY A 481 -21.07 14.57 -22.27
CA GLY A 481 -20.89 14.54 -20.82
C GLY A 481 -20.41 13.19 -20.26
N ASN A 482 -20.00 12.24 -21.10
CA ASN A 482 -19.43 10.99 -20.65
C ASN A 482 -18.05 11.21 -20.02
N ILE A 483 -17.82 10.53 -18.89
CA ILE A 483 -16.54 10.57 -18.18
C ILE A 483 -15.67 9.41 -18.64
N ALA A 484 -14.43 9.72 -18.99
CA ALA A 484 -13.39 8.72 -19.21
C ALA A 484 -12.22 8.98 -18.28
N VAL A 485 -11.59 7.93 -17.78
CA VAL A 485 -10.37 8.02 -16.97
C VAL A 485 -9.19 7.51 -17.77
N ARG A 486 -8.04 8.17 -17.57
CA ARG A 486 -6.80 7.79 -18.20
C ARG A 486 -5.64 7.85 -17.22
N GLU A 487 -4.60 7.13 -17.55
CA GLU A 487 -3.35 7.12 -16.83
C GLU A 487 -2.60 8.45 -17.03
N GLN A 488 -1.88 8.86 -16.00
CA GLN A 488 -0.97 9.99 -16.06
C GLN A 488 0.48 9.49 -16.20
N GLY A 489 1.13 9.86 -17.29
CA GLY A 489 2.51 9.47 -17.56
C GLY A 489 2.66 7.97 -17.90
N ARG A 490 3.52 7.27 -17.14
CA ARG A 490 3.80 5.82 -17.30
C ARG A 490 3.03 4.94 -16.32
N ASN A 491 1.98 5.47 -15.71
CA ASN A 491 1.17 4.72 -14.78
C ASN A 491 0.34 3.66 -15.52
N ARG A 492 -0.12 2.66 -14.78
CA ARG A 492 -1.00 1.58 -15.27
C ARG A 492 -2.39 1.74 -14.67
N LYS A 493 -3.38 1.09 -15.30
CA LYS A 493 -4.74 1.02 -14.79
C LYS A 493 -5.33 -0.40 -14.83
N ASP A 494 -4.50 -1.42 -14.98
CA ASP A 494 -4.93 -2.81 -15.18
C ASP A 494 -5.78 -3.30 -14.01
N ARG A 495 -5.36 -3.01 -12.76
CA ARG A 495 -6.14 -3.38 -11.55
C ARG A 495 -7.43 -2.60 -11.46
N TYR A 496 -7.40 -1.31 -11.83
CA TYR A 496 -8.60 -0.48 -11.92
C TYR A 496 -9.58 -1.09 -12.95
N SER A 497 -9.12 -1.48 -14.14
CA SER A 497 -9.95 -2.06 -15.19
C SER A 497 -10.63 -3.34 -14.69
N SER A 498 -9.85 -4.29 -14.16
CA SER A 498 -10.36 -5.56 -13.64
C SER A 498 -11.43 -5.37 -12.54
N LEU A 499 -11.18 -4.49 -11.54
CA LEU A 499 -12.15 -4.21 -10.49
C LEU A 499 -13.36 -3.44 -11.00
N SER A 500 -13.16 -2.49 -11.93
CA SER A 500 -14.26 -1.72 -12.51
C SER A 500 -15.23 -2.60 -13.29
N TYR A 501 -14.72 -3.61 -14.00
CA TYR A 501 -15.52 -4.63 -14.66
C TYR A 501 -16.29 -5.48 -13.64
N ALA A 502 -15.63 -5.97 -12.60
CA ALA A 502 -16.32 -6.72 -11.53
C ALA A 502 -17.45 -5.89 -10.90
N ASN A 503 -17.19 -4.61 -10.60
CA ASN A 503 -18.20 -3.71 -10.06
C ASN A 503 -19.34 -3.41 -11.06
N TYR A 504 -19.03 -3.32 -12.35
CA TYR A 504 -20.03 -3.16 -13.41
C TYR A 504 -21.00 -4.35 -13.45
N LEU A 505 -20.47 -5.58 -13.43
CA LEU A 505 -21.29 -6.79 -13.38
C LEU A 505 -22.12 -6.87 -12.10
N ALA A 506 -21.54 -6.49 -10.95
CA ALA A 506 -22.25 -6.43 -9.67
C ALA A 506 -23.46 -5.48 -9.72
N GLU A 507 -23.31 -4.32 -10.36
CA GLU A 507 -24.38 -3.34 -10.54
C GLU A 507 -25.49 -3.87 -11.45
N LEU A 508 -25.15 -4.58 -12.54
CA LEU A 508 -26.13 -5.21 -13.43
C LEU A 508 -26.95 -6.27 -12.67
N ILE A 509 -26.29 -7.15 -11.93
CA ILE A 509 -26.95 -8.20 -11.12
C ILE A 509 -27.91 -7.56 -10.10
N GLU A 510 -27.50 -6.49 -9.45
CA GLU A 510 -28.32 -5.78 -8.47
C GLU A 510 -29.53 -5.12 -9.11
N ASN A 511 -29.34 -4.46 -10.24
CA ASN A 511 -30.42 -3.81 -11.00
C ASN A 511 -31.47 -4.82 -11.50
N GLU A 512 -31.06 -6.02 -11.91
CA GLU A 512 -31.99 -7.09 -12.27
C GLU A 512 -32.83 -7.56 -11.08
N LYS A 513 -32.20 -7.71 -9.91
CA LYS A 513 -32.90 -8.10 -8.68
C LYS A 513 -33.98 -7.06 -8.31
N TYR A 514 -33.68 -5.77 -8.44
CA TYR A 514 -34.65 -4.70 -8.21
C TYR A 514 -35.81 -4.72 -9.21
N LYS A 515 -35.55 -4.94 -10.51
CA LYS A 515 -36.57 -5.06 -11.55
C LYS A 515 -37.51 -6.24 -11.28
N LYS A 516 -36.98 -7.41 -10.90
CA LYS A 516 -37.76 -8.59 -10.53
C LYS A 516 -38.60 -8.37 -9.27
N GLY A 517 -38.07 -7.66 -8.27
CA GLY A 517 -38.78 -7.28 -7.05
C GLY A 517 -39.96 -6.33 -7.30
N LYS A 518 -39.80 -5.31 -8.17
CA LYS A 518 -40.87 -4.41 -8.57
C LYS A 518 -41.98 -5.14 -9.33
N LYS A 519 -41.64 -6.03 -10.25
CA LYS A 519 -42.66 -6.85 -10.97
C LYS A 519 -43.45 -7.77 -10.05
N ARG A 520 -42.87 -8.30 -8.97
CA ARG A 520 -43.60 -9.09 -7.96
C ARG A 520 -44.57 -8.21 -7.15
N LYS A 521 -44.15 -7.01 -6.73
CA LYS A 521 -45.04 -6.07 -5.99
C LYS A 521 -46.21 -5.59 -6.86
N SER A 522 -46.00 -5.31 -8.14
CA SER A 522 -47.07 -4.91 -9.05
C SER A 522 -48.08 -6.03 -9.33
N LYS A 523 -47.69 -7.29 -9.30
CA LYS A 523 -48.64 -8.42 -9.41
C LYS A 523 -49.52 -8.62 -8.17
N PHE A 524 -49.07 -8.17 -6.99
CA PHE A 524 -49.87 -8.24 -5.76
C PHE A 524 -50.86 -7.06 -5.58
N MET A 525 -50.72 -5.98 -6.36
CA MET A 525 -51.61 -4.78 -6.26
C MET A 525 -52.88 -4.90 -7.12
N PHE A 526 -53.12 -5.97 -7.85
CA PHE A 526 -54.29 -6.15 -8.71
C PHE A 526 -55.35 -7.14 -8.17
N PHE A 527 -55.33 -7.47 -6.88
CA PHE A 527 -56.33 -8.33 -6.27
C PHE A 527 -57.08 -7.66 -5.08
N TYR A 528 -57.50 -6.42 -5.23
CA TYR A 528 -58.53 -5.81 -4.40
C TYR A 528 -59.31 -4.80 -5.26
N ASN A 529 -60.32 -5.29 -5.96
CA ASN A 529 -61.58 -4.60 -6.28
C ASN A 529 -62.68 -5.66 -6.41
#